data_d4eb52c9421f8ac784890d7ec4071204
#
_entry.id   d4eb52c9421f8ac784890d7ec4071204
#
_cell.length_a   1.000
_cell.length_b   1.000
_cell.length_c   1.000
_cell.angle_alpha   90.00
_cell.angle_beta   90.00
_cell.angle_gamma   90.00
#
_symmetry.space_group_name_H-M   'P 1'
#
loop_
_entity.id
_entity.type
_entity.pdbx_description
1 polymer ?
#
loop_
_entity_poly.entity_id
_entity_poly.type
_entity_poly.pdbx_seq_one_letter_code
_entity_poly.pdbx_strand_id
1 'polypeptide(L)'
;TFGEESGKVISYAATMAHASESGLSRLFNNLLASDGGFRETVEDVNFYEEGGVGGRIHGETVLFGTASFMRKRGVNLPRNLGLKTGMYLSVDGTLVAVFAVKYMPAENVDWALHALHHSRITPVLAVRDGNITPALLKRKFGTDARAVYPKLGTRLALSERGGGRPYALLMREGLMP
;
A
#
# COMPACT_ATOMS: atom_id res chain seq x y z
N THR A 1 1.55 15.30 -26.15
CA THR A 1 2.37 15.63 -24.95
C THR A 1 1.68 15.27 -23.65
N PHE A 2 0.40 15.62 -23.45
CA PHE A 2 -0.35 15.27 -22.23
C PHE A 2 -0.53 13.76 -22.07
N GLY A 3 -0.76 13.02 -23.15
CA GLY A 3 -0.91 11.57 -23.11
C GLY A 3 0.38 10.82 -22.80
N GLU A 4 1.52 11.28 -23.29
CA GLU A 4 2.82 10.66 -23.02
C GLU A 4 3.26 10.84 -21.56
N GLU A 5 3.05 12.01 -20.98
CA GLU A 5 3.31 12.24 -19.55
C GLU A 5 2.38 11.41 -18.65
N SER A 6 1.11 11.28 -19.03
CA SER A 6 0.15 10.44 -18.30
C SER A 6 0.55 8.96 -18.35
N GLY A 7 0.95 8.46 -19.51
CA GLY A 7 1.43 7.08 -19.67
C GLY A 7 2.67 6.77 -18.84
N LYS A 8 3.64 7.68 -18.80
CA LYS A 8 4.83 7.57 -17.96
C LYS A 8 4.47 7.48 -16.48
N VAL A 9 3.57 8.35 -16.02
CA VAL A 9 3.12 8.41 -14.62
C VAL A 9 2.43 7.10 -14.22
N ILE A 10 1.53 6.59 -15.04
CA ILE A 10 0.83 5.32 -14.78
C ILE A 10 1.81 4.15 -14.77
N SER A 11 2.74 4.12 -15.72
CA SER A 11 3.80 3.10 -15.79
C SER A 11 4.68 3.10 -14.53
N TYR A 12 5.11 4.25 -14.07
CA TYR A 12 5.90 4.39 -12.85
C TYR A 12 5.11 3.97 -11.61
N ALA A 13 3.87 4.40 -11.48
CA ALA A 13 3.01 4.02 -10.37
C ALA A 13 2.76 2.50 -10.32
N ALA A 14 2.49 1.89 -11.46
CA ALA A 14 2.29 0.43 -11.55
C ALA A 14 3.57 -0.34 -11.24
N THR A 15 4.72 0.15 -11.70
CA THR A 15 6.03 -0.42 -11.39
C THR A 15 6.30 -0.40 -9.89
N MET A 16 6.08 0.73 -9.23
CA MET A 16 6.31 0.88 -7.79
C MET A 16 5.28 0.10 -6.95
N ALA A 17 4.02 0.08 -7.37
CA ALA A 17 2.99 -0.73 -6.72
C ALA A 17 3.32 -2.23 -6.79
N HIS A 18 3.83 -2.69 -7.92
CA HIS A 18 4.30 -4.07 -8.09
C HIS A 18 5.51 -4.36 -7.19
N ALA A 19 6.48 -3.46 -7.15
CA ALA A 19 7.67 -3.58 -6.30
C ALA A 19 7.30 -3.59 -4.79
N SER A 20 6.22 -2.93 -4.40
CA SER A 20 5.74 -2.95 -3.01
C SER A 20 5.19 -4.30 -2.56
N GLU A 21 4.85 -5.18 -3.49
CA GLU A 21 4.19 -6.48 -3.25
C GLU A 21 2.92 -6.36 -2.38
N SER A 22 2.24 -5.22 -2.45
CA SER A 22 0.97 -4.96 -1.77
C SER A 22 -0.24 -5.34 -2.63
N GLY A 23 -1.43 -5.30 -2.05
CA GLY A 23 -2.68 -5.48 -2.78
C GLY A 23 -2.93 -4.45 -3.88
N LEU A 24 -2.28 -3.29 -3.79
CA LEU A 24 -2.32 -2.23 -4.80
C LEU A 24 -1.72 -2.65 -6.15
N SER A 25 -0.82 -3.63 -6.15
CA SER A 25 -0.19 -4.13 -7.38
C SER A 25 -1.23 -4.53 -8.43
N ARG A 26 -2.27 -5.25 -8.02
CA ARG A 26 -3.36 -5.66 -8.92
C ARG A 26 -4.13 -4.46 -9.47
N LEU A 27 -4.45 -3.50 -8.62
CA LEU A 27 -5.18 -2.29 -9.01
C LEU A 27 -4.41 -1.49 -10.06
N PHE A 28 -3.13 -1.23 -9.80
CA PHE A 28 -2.30 -0.44 -10.70
C PHE A 28 -1.92 -1.18 -11.98
N ASN A 29 -1.78 -2.50 -11.93
CA ASN A 29 -1.61 -3.31 -13.14
C ASN A 29 -2.84 -3.24 -14.05
N ASN A 30 -4.04 -3.25 -13.49
CA ASN A 30 -5.27 -3.08 -14.25
C ASN A 30 -5.36 -1.69 -14.89
N LEU A 31 -4.97 -0.65 -14.14
CA LEU A 31 -4.89 0.72 -14.66
C LEU A 31 -3.90 0.81 -15.82
N LEU A 32 -2.72 0.23 -15.66
CA LEU A 32 -1.68 0.19 -16.68
C LEU A 32 -2.14 -0.54 -17.95
N ALA A 33 -2.81 -1.68 -17.79
CA ALA A 33 -3.36 -2.44 -18.92
C ALA A 33 -4.42 -1.63 -19.69
N SER A 34 -5.25 -0.86 -18.98
CA SER A 34 -6.24 0.03 -19.60
C SER A 34 -5.60 1.18 -20.38
N ASP A 35 -4.42 1.62 -19.96
CA ASP A 35 -3.64 2.68 -20.64
C ASP A 35 -2.80 2.14 -21.81
N GLY A 36 -2.70 0.81 -21.95
CA GLY A 36 -1.89 0.15 -22.98
C GLY A 36 -0.39 0.22 -22.72
N GLY A 37 0.02 0.56 -21.50
CA GLY A 37 1.40 0.67 -21.09
C GLY A 37 2.01 -0.63 -20.57
N PHE A 38 3.24 -0.55 -20.14
CA PHE A 38 3.99 -1.65 -19.52
C PHE A 38 4.78 -1.15 -18.31
N ARG A 39 5.13 -2.09 -17.42
CA ARG A 39 5.95 -1.77 -16.27
C ARG A 39 7.40 -1.53 -16.69
N GLU A 40 8.03 -0.60 -15.98
CA GLU A 40 9.44 -0.32 -16.13
C GLU A 40 10.30 -1.24 -15.24
N THR A 41 11.61 -1.21 -15.44
CA THR A 41 12.56 -1.82 -14.52
C THR A 41 12.89 -0.84 -13.40
N VAL A 42 12.76 -1.28 -12.15
CA VAL A 42 13.11 -0.50 -10.96
C VAL A 42 14.32 -1.11 -10.26
N GLU A 43 15.26 -0.25 -9.85
CA GLU A 43 16.48 -0.60 -9.12
C GLU A 43 16.43 -0.01 -7.70
N ASP A 44 17.23 -0.58 -6.80
CA ASP A 44 17.42 -0.08 -5.42
C ASP A 44 16.11 0.13 -4.65
N VAL A 45 15.24 -0.87 -4.67
CA VAL A 45 13.94 -0.83 -3.99
C VAL A 45 14.13 -0.82 -2.48
N ASN A 46 13.55 0.17 -1.82
CA ASN A 46 13.52 0.30 -0.37
C ASN A 46 12.09 0.47 0.14
N PHE A 47 11.80 -0.17 1.28
CA PHE A 47 10.55 -0.02 2.00
C PHE A 47 10.72 0.91 3.18
N TYR A 48 9.69 1.70 3.47
CA TYR A 48 9.71 2.71 4.52
C TYR A 48 8.57 2.53 5.52
N GLU A 49 8.86 2.78 6.79
CA GLU A 49 7.93 2.59 7.92
C GLU A 49 6.61 3.37 7.73
N GLU A 50 6.68 4.54 7.14
CA GLU A 50 5.54 5.45 6.99
C GLU A 50 4.57 5.06 5.86
N GLY A 51 4.76 3.91 5.25
CA GLY A 51 3.88 3.40 4.21
C GLY A 51 4.23 3.88 2.81
N GLY A 52 5.47 3.67 2.44
CA GLY A 52 5.95 3.97 1.10
C GLY A 52 7.06 3.05 0.65
N VAL A 53 7.31 3.10 -0.63
CA VAL A 53 8.39 2.41 -1.33
C VAL A 53 9.14 3.40 -2.21
N GLY A 54 10.44 3.26 -2.27
CA GLY A 54 11.32 4.05 -3.12
C GLY A 54 12.17 3.18 -4.02
N GLY A 55 12.63 3.74 -5.12
CA GLY A 55 13.51 3.08 -6.05
C GLY A 55 13.99 4.02 -7.14
N ARG A 56 14.74 3.50 -8.11
CA ARG A 56 15.18 4.25 -9.28
C ARG A 56 14.63 3.62 -10.56
N ILE A 57 14.04 4.46 -11.39
CA ILE A 57 13.55 4.09 -12.72
C ILE A 57 14.21 5.05 -13.72
N HIS A 58 14.93 4.51 -14.69
CA HIS A 58 15.69 5.32 -15.67
C HIS A 58 16.60 6.39 -15.03
N GLY A 59 17.22 6.07 -13.90
CA GLY A 59 18.08 6.99 -13.15
C GLY A 59 17.35 8.03 -12.31
N GLU A 60 16.04 8.12 -12.42
CA GLU A 60 15.20 9.02 -11.61
C GLU A 60 14.85 8.38 -10.27
N THR A 61 14.90 9.17 -9.20
CA THR A 61 14.45 8.73 -7.87
C THR A 61 12.94 8.78 -7.80
N VAL A 62 12.31 7.62 -7.65
CA VAL A 62 10.85 7.49 -7.61
C VAL A 62 10.39 7.05 -6.23
N LEU A 63 9.44 7.79 -5.67
CA LEU A 63 8.80 7.47 -4.41
C LEU A 63 7.29 7.25 -4.64
N PHE A 64 6.75 6.22 -4.01
CA PHE A 64 5.34 5.86 -4.11
C PHE A 64 4.81 5.47 -2.74
N GLY A 65 3.80 6.18 -2.24
CA GLY A 65 3.30 5.91 -0.91
C GLY A 65 2.25 6.90 -0.43
N THR A 66 2.04 6.91 0.89
CA THR A 66 1.06 7.75 1.56
C THR A 66 1.49 9.22 1.62
N ALA A 67 0.55 10.11 1.93
CA ALA A 67 0.86 11.52 2.15
C ALA A 67 1.87 11.72 3.30
N SER A 68 1.74 10.95 4.37
CA SER A 68 2.68 11.01 5.51
C SER A 68 4.10 10.65 5.09
N PHE A 69 4.24 9.60 4.29
CA PHE A 69 5.52 9.19 3.71
C PHE A 69 6.12 10.31 2.86
N MET A 70 5.35 10.89 1.95
CA MET A 70 5.83 11.98 1.07
C MET A 70 6.32 13.18 1.87
N ARG A 71 5.56 13.61 2.90
CA ARG A 71 5.96 14.74 3.76
C ARG A 71 7.28 14.46 4.48
N LYS A 72 7.46 13.26 5.02
CA LYS A 72 8.72 12.87 5.68
C LYS A 72 9.90 12.82 4.72
N ARG A 73 9.66 12.60 3.45
CA ARG A 73 10.69 12.65 2.40
C ARG A 73 10.90 14.05 1.81
N GLY A 74 10.24 15.07 2.36
CA GLY A 74 10.41 16.46 1.92
C GLY A 74 9.69 16.79 0.61
N VAL A 75 8.76 15.95 0.16
CA VAL A 75 7.95 16.23 -1.03
C VAL A 75 6.83 17.20 -0.66
N ASN A 76 6.74 18.32 -1.37
CA ASN A 76 5.67 19.29 -1.19
C ASN A 76 4.34 18.73 -1.70
N LEU A 77 3.33 18.75 -0.83
CA LEU A 77 1.97 18.33 -1.17
C LEU A 77 1.02 19.53 -1.18
N PRO A 78 0.06 19.57 -2.11
CA PRO A 78 -1.00 20.58 -2.09
C PRO A 78 -1.78 20.53 -0.78
N ARG A 79 -2.12 21.71 -0.25
CA ARG A 79 -2.74 21.83 1.09
C ARG A 79 -4.17 21.27 1.18
N ASN A 80 -4.91 21.19 0.07
CA ASN A 80 -6.35 20.94 0.05
C ASN A 80 -6.78 19.73 -0.79
N LEU A 81 -5.99 18.67 -0.86
CA LEU A 81 -6.38 17.47 -1.61
C LEU A 81 -7.57 16.71 -0.99
N GLY A 82 -7.86 16.93 0.31
CA GLY A 82 -9.03 16.35 0.98
C GLY A 82 -9.11 14.80 0.97
N LEU A 83 -8.07 14.13 0.51
CA LEU A 83 -8.06 12.68 0.37
C LEU A 83 -7.76 12.01 1.71
N LYS A 84 -8.69 11.19 2.18
CA LYS A 84 -8.49 10.37 3.39
C LYS A 84 -7.57 9.19 3.14
N THR A 85 -7.63 8.62 1.95
CA THR A 85 -6.76 7.54 1.49
C THR A 85 -6.30 7.85 0.08
N GLY A 86 -5.00 7.89 -0.11
CA GLY A 86 -4.41 8.19 -1.41
C GLY A 86 -3.03 7.57 -1.53
N MET A 87 -2.62 7.36 -2.77
CA MET A 87 -1.26 7.01 -3.12
C MET A 87 -0.66 8.15 -3.95
N TYR A 88 0.52 8.54 -3.57
CA TYR A 88 1.25 9.67 -4.12
C TYR A 88 2.48 9.16 -4.85
N LEU A 89 2.75 9.72 -6.01
CA LEU A 89 3.95 9.43 -6.79
C LEU A 89 4.79 10.68 -6.91
N SER A 90 6.06 10.60 -6.54
CA SER A 90 7.03 11.66 -6.79
C SER A 90 8.20 11.15 -7.62
N VAL A 91 8.74 12.03 -8.43
CA VAL A 91 9.93 11.80 -9.25
C VAL A 91 10.91 12.93 -8.96
N ASP A 92 12.14 12.57 -8.58
CA ASP A 92 13.21 13.51 -8.21
C ASP A 92 12.77 14.60 -7.22
N GLY A 93 11.99 14.19 -6.22
CA GLY A 93 11.51 15.08 -5.15
C GLY A 93 10.28 15.92 -5.49
N THR A 94 9.74 15.82 -6.70
CA THR A 94 8.56 16.56 -7.15
C THR A 94 7.35 15.63 -7.24
N LEU A 95 6.23 16.04 -6.65
CA LEU A 95 4.98 15.32 -6.78
C LEU A 95 4.48 15.36 -8.23
N VAL A 96 4.27 14.20 -8.85
CA VAL A 96 3.83 14.09 -10.24
C VAL A 96 2.42 13.52 -10.38
N ALA A 97 1.96 12.75 -9.39
CA ALA A 97 0.60 12.21 -9.39
C ALA A 97 0.05 11.92 -8.00
N VAL A 98 -1.27 11.97 -7.92
CA VAL A 98 -2.03 11.54 -6.75
C VAL A 98 -3.17 10.64 -7.21
N PHE A 99 -3.25 9.45 -6.63
CA PHE A 99 -4.29 8.48 -6.90
C PHE A 99 -5.21 8.36 -5.68
N ALA A 100 -6.47 8.69 -5.85
CA ALA A 100 -7.48 8.45 -4.82
C ALA A 100 -7.81 6.96 -4.79
N VAL A 101 -7.52 6.31 -3.68
CA VAL A 101 -7.78 4.88 -3.49
C VAL A 101 -8.96 4.70 -2.56
N LYS A 102 -9.97 3.97 -3.01
CA LYS A 102 -11.14 3.64 -2.22
C LYS A 102 -11.02 2.22 -1.68
N TYR A 103 -11.14 2.10 -0.36
CA TYR A 103 -11.15 0.81 0.32
C TYR A 103 -12.59 0.45 0.67
N MET A 104 -13.02 -0.73 0.21
CA MET A 104 -14.35 -1.26 0.47
C MET A 104 -14.26 -2.41 1.49
N PRO A 105 -15.00 -2.35 2.61
CA PRO A 105 -15.06 -3.47 3.54
C PRO A 105 -15.69 -4.69 2.86
N ALA A 106 -15.01 -5.85 2.98
CA ALA A 106 -15.55 -7.11 2.53
C ALA A 106 -16.31 -7.78 3.68
N GLU A 107 -17.49 -8.35 3.40
CA GLU A 107 -18.33 -8.99 4.42
C GLU A 107 -17.59 -10.09 5.21
N ASN A 108 -16.82 -10.91 4.53
CA ASN A 108 -16.04 -11.97 5.17
C ASN A 108 -14.97 -11.42 6.12
N VAL A 109 -14.38 -10.28 5.81
CA VAL A 109 -13.40 -9.62 6.68
C VAL A 109 -14.11 -8.98 7.88
N ASP A 110 -15.23 -8.33 7.65
CA ASP A 110 -16.06 -7.77 8.72
C ASP A 110 -16.49 -8.85 9.72
N TRP A 111 -17.05 -9.94 9.22
CA TRP A 111 -17.43 -11.09 10.04
C TRP A 111 -16.22 -11.67 10.81
N ALA A 112 -15.07 -11.84 10.15
CA ALA A 112 -13.88 -12.37 10.78
C ALA A 112 -13.35 -11.48 11.90
N LEU A 113 -13.33 -10.15 11.70
CA LEU A 113 -12.89 -9.21 12.72
C LEU A 113 -13.81 -9.23 13.95
N HIS A 114 -15.13 -9.33 13.75
CA HIS A 114 -16.08 -9.47 14.85
C HIS A 114 -15.91 -10.80 15.59
N ALA A 115 -15.73 -11.91 14.88
CA ALA A 115 -15.50 -13.22 15.47
C ALA A 115 -14.21 -13.27 16.31
N LEU A 116 -13.13 -12.68 15.80
CA LEU A 116 -11.86 -12.55 16.54
C LEU A 116 -12.04 -11.72 17.81
N HIS A 117 -12.75 -10.60 17.71
CA HIS A 117 -13.03 -9.73 18.85
C HIS A 117 -13.82 -10.49 19.95
N HIS A 118 -14.89 -11.19 19.56
CA HIS A 118 -15.68 -12.02 20.47
C HIS A 118 -14.85 -13.10 21.16
N SER A 119 -13.90 -13.67 20.42
CA SER A 119 -12.98 -14.70 20.94
C SER A 119 -11.80 -14.10 21.73
N ARG A 120 -11.78 -12.78 21.92
CA ARG A 120 -10.68 -12.04 22.59
C ARG A 120 -9.32 -12.21 21.90
N ILE A 121 -9.36 -12.40 20.58
CA ILE A 121 -8.16 -12.50 19.75
C ILE A 121 -7.93 -11.16 19.06
N THR A 122 -6.73 -10.61 19.18
CA THR A 122 -6.36 -9.37 18.50
C THR A 122 -5.59 -9.70 17.23
N PRO A 123 -6.09 -9.33 16.05
CA PRO A 123 -5.39 -9.55 14.80
C PRO A 123 -4.13 -8.68 14.68
N VAL A 124 -3.18 -9.16 13.93
CA VAL A 124 -1.96 -8.43 13.57
C VAL A 124 -2.02 -8.03 12.11
N LEU A 125 -1.83 -6.75 11.82
CA LEU A 125 -1.80 -6.25 10.44
C LEU A 125 -0.43 -6.47 9.82
N ALA A 126 -0.31 -7.50 9.01
CA ALA A 126 0.89 -7.80 8.23
C ALA A 126 0.70 -7.35 6.77
N VAL A 127 0.46 -6.07 6.57
CA VAL A 127 0.16 -5.49 5.26
C VAL A 127 1.29 -4.58 4.78
N ARG A 128 1.47 -4.52 3.46
CA ARG A 128 2.46 -3.65 2.81
C ARG A 128 1.85 -2.36 2.24
N ASP A 129 0.53 -2.28 2.18
CA ASP A 129 -0.18 -1.05 1.83
C ASP A 129 -0.22 -0.12 3.05
N GLY A 130 0.46 1.01 2.97
CA GLY A 130 0.55 1.97 4.07
C GLY A 130 -0.75 2.68 4.42
N ASN A 131 -1.78 2.58 3.59
CA ASN A 131 -3.11 3.08 3.90
C ASN A 131 -3.91 2.12 4.80
N ILE A 132 -3.55 0.83 4.84
CA ILE A 132 -4.23 -0.16 5.68
C ILE A 132 -3.63 -0.11 7.08
N THR A 133 -4.26 0.65 7.95
CA THR A 133 -3.85 0.94 9.31
C THR A 133 -4.97 0.57 10.30
N PRO A 134 -4.67 0.45 11.60
CA PRO A 134 -5.73 0.29 12.61
C PRO A 134 -6.80 1.38 12.55
N ALA A 135 -6.41 2.61 12.22
CA ALA A 135 -7.35 3.72 12.05
C ALA A 135 -8.29 3.51 10.86
N LEU A 136 -7.79 2.99 9.75
CA LEU A 136 -8.64 2.63 8.60
C LEU A 136 -9.61 1.50 8.96
N LEU A 137 -9.13 0.45 9.64
CA LEU A 137 -9.99 -0.64 10.07
C LEU A 137 -11.11 -0.15 10.97
N LYS A 138 -10.78 0.67 11.97
CA LYS A 138 -11.76 1.26 12.87
C LYS A 138 -12.81 2.09 12.14
N ARG A 139 -12.39 2.86 11.15
CA ARG A 139 -13.29 3.70 10.34
C ARG A 139 -14.21 2.86 9.43
N LYS A 140 -13.70 1.76 8.88
CA LYS A 140 -14.44 0.92 7.92
C LYS A 140 -15.28 -0.17 8.58
N PHE A 141 -14.83 -0.74 9.70
CA PHE A 141 -15.46 -1.87 10.39
C PHE A 141 -16.02 -1.54 11.78
N GLY A 142 -15.82 -0.31 12.27
CA GLY A 142 -16.32 0.16 13.56
C GLY A 142 -15.34 0.00 14.71
N THR A 143 -15.84 0.26 15.94
CA THR A 143 -15.01 0.34 17.15
C THR A 143 -14.40 -0.99 17.58
N ASP A 144 -15.01 -2.10 17.18
CA ASP A 144 -14.55 -3.45 17.55
C ASP A 144 -13.37 -3.94 16.70
N ALA A 145 -13.11 -3.28 15.59
CA ALA A 145 -12.00 -3.61 14.71
C ALA A 145 -10.67 -3.12 15.30
N ARG A 146 -10.16 -3.86 16.28
CA ARG A 146 -8.83 -3.61 16.87
C ARG A 146 -7.79 -4.48 16.18
N ALA A 147 -6.60 -3.93 15.99
CA ALA A 147 -5.49 -4.67 15.43
C ALA A 147 -4.16 -4.14 15.97
N VAL A 148 -3.19 -5.03 16.10
CA VAL A 148 -1.79 -4.68 16.34
C VAL A 148 -1.16 -4.29 15.01
N TYR A 149 -0.43 -3.18 15.01
CA TYR A 149 0.29 -2.69 13.84
C TYR A 149 1.79 -2.71 14.13
N PRO A 150 2.49 -3.80 13.79
CA PRO A 150 3.90 -3.93 14.11
C PRO A 150 4.77 -3.02 13.23
N LYS A 151 6.02 -2.86 13.63
CA LYS A 151 7.01 -2.14 12.83
C LYS A 151 7.24 -2.81 11.47
N LEU A 152 7.74 -2.04 10.52
CA LEU A 152 7.93 -2.45 9.12
C LEU A 152 8.63 -3.80 8.98
N GLY A 153 9.75 -4.02 9.65
CA GLY A 153 10.49 -5.28 9.55
C GLY A 153 9.65 -6.51 9.88
N THR A 154 8.83 -6.42 10.93
CA THR A 154 7.90 -7.49 11.32
C THR A 154 6.77 -7.65 10.30
N ARG A 155 6.19 -6.54 9.83
CA ARG A 155 5.14 -6.59 8.78
C ARG A 155 5.66 -7.23 7.49
N LEU A 156 6.86 -6.88 7.05
CA LEU A 156 7.49 -7.48 5.88
C LEU A 156 7.70 -8.98 6.05
N ALA A 157 8.26 -9.40 7.20
CA ALA A 157 8.50 -10.81 7.50
C ALA A 157 7.20 -11.63 7.53
N LEU A 158 6.14 -11.10 8.13
CA LEU A 158 4.84 -11.77 8.23
C LEU A 158 4.08 -11.78 6.89
N SER A 159 4.29 -10.79 6.03
CA SER A 159 3.62 -10.68 4.73
C SER A 159 4.38 -11.34 3.58
N GLU A 160 5.52 -11.98 3.84
CA GLU A 160 6.33 -12.63 2.83
C GLU A 160 5.56 -13.76 2.15
N ARG A 161 5.43 -13.66 0.82
CA ARG A 161 4.72 -14.65 0.02
C ARG A 161 5.65 -15.80 -0.34
N GLY A 162 5.17 -17.04 -0.16
CA GLY A 162 5.88 -18.23 -0.61
C GLY A 162 6.92 -18.78 0.36
N GLY A 163 7.05 -18.22 1.55
CA GLY A 163 8.04 -18.65 2.53
C GLY A 163 7.76 -19.98 3.23
N GLY A 164 6.67 -20.67 2.94
CA GLY A 164 6.30 -21.92 3.61
C GLY A 164 6.17 -21.80 5.13
N ARG A 165 6.04 -20.60 5.65
CA ARG A 165 5.98 -20.33 7.09
C ARG A 165 4.57 -20.54 7.62
N PRO A 166 4.36 -21.38 8.63
CA PRO A 166 3.02 -21.71 9.13
C PRO A 166 2.19 -20.51 9.53
N TYR A 167 2.78 -19.51 10.20
CA TYR A 167 2.05 -18.32 10.63
C TYR A 167 1.67 -17.37 9.48
N ALA A 168 2.43 -17.31 8.40
CA ALA A 168 2.04 -16.53 7.22
C ALA A 168 0.84 -17.17 6.52
N LEU A 169 0.78 -18.49 6.49
CA LEU A 169 -0.38 -19.24 6.00
C LEU A 169 -1.59 -19.01 6.91
N LEU A 170 -1.42 -19.15 8.21
CA LEU A 170 -2.48 -18.95 9.20
C LEU A 170 -3.08 -17.55 9.12
N MET A 171 -2.25 -16.52 8.97
CA MET A 171 -2.73 -15.14 8.78
C MET A 171 -3.53 -14.97 7.49
N ARG A 172 -3.09 -15.57 6.41
CA ARG A 172 -3.79 -15.53 5.12
C ARG A 172 -5.13 -16.23 5.17
N GLU A 173 -5.24 -17.31 5.92
CA GLU A 173 -6.46 -18.09 6.10
C GLU A 173 -7.36 -17.57 7.23
N GLY A 174 -6.94 -16.49 7.90
CA GLY A 174 -7.67 -15.94 9.03
C GLY A 174 -7.55 -16.77 10.31
N LEU A 175 -6.63 -17.71 10.34
CA LEU A 175 -6.33 -18.52 11.51
C LEU A 175 -5.19 -17.85 12.30
N MET A 176 -5.40 -17.69 13.58
CA MET A 176 -4.36 -17.21 14.51
C MET A 176 -3.81 -18.39 15.28
N PRO A 177 -2.49 -18.48 15.45
CA PRO A 177 -1.88 -19.51 16.30
C PRO A 177 -2.25 -19.37 17.76
#